data_4c6fbd265b3008bd0eaef3963a891d88
#
_entry.id   4c6fbd265b3008bd0eaef3963a891d88
#
_cell.length_a   1.000
_cell.length_b   1.000
_cell.length_c   1.000
_cell.angle_alpha   90.00
_cell.angle_beta   90.00
_cell.angle_gamma   90.00
#
_symmetry.space_group_name_H-M   'P 1'
#
loop_
_entity.id
_entity.type
_entity.pdbx_description
1 polymer ?
#
loop_
_entity_poly.entity_id
_entity_poly.type
_entity_poly.pdbx_seq_one_letter_code
_entity_poly.pdbx_strand_id
1 'polypeptide(L)'
;PAVVFMPEISKTHMGGTMRLGAKITPFVVDDCKIKRLYGGLDAVSERHRHRYEVNPDLIGRIEEAGLMYVGKDDTGQRCEIMELIDHPYFVGTQYHPEFKSRPGRPSPPFLGLLRAASGQFE
;
A
#
# COMPACT_ATOMS: atom_id res chain seq x y z
N PRO A 1 11.60 3.27 -16.29
CA PRO A 1 11.64 3.74 -14.89
C PRO A 1 10.77 2.89 -13.97
N ALA A 2 11.17 2.78 -12.71
CA ALA A 2 10.40 2.01 -11.74
C ALA A 2 9.12 2.72 -11.30
N VAL A 3 9.10 4.05 -11.39
CA VAL A 3 7.95 4.87 -11.01
C VAL A 3 7.58 5.72 -12.22
N VAL A 4 6.29 5.75 -12.54
CA VAL A 4 5.78 6.43 -13.72
C VAL A 4 4.51 7.22 -13.37
N PHE A 5 4.12 8.15 -14.25
CA PHE A 5 2.82 8.82 -14.15
C PHE A 5 1.71 7.79 -14.29
N MET A 6 0.63 8.00 -13.53
CA MET A 6 -0.55 7.14 -13.64
C MET A 6 -1.18 7.32 -15.02
N PRO A 7 -1.51 6.20 -15.73
CA PRO A 7 -1.92 6.28 -17.14
C PRO A 7 -3.18 7.08 -17.43
N GLU A 8 -4.16 7.08 -16.54
CA GLU A 8 -5.39 7.83 -16.75
C GLU A 8 -5.19 9.33 -16.59
N ILE A 9 -3.99 9.73 -16.25
CA ILE A 9 -3.64 11.12 -16.07
C ILE A 9 -3.17 11.69 -17.38
N SER A 10 -3.91 12.64 -17.93
CA SER A 10 -3.45 13.38 -19.07
C SER A 10 -2.25 14.23 -18.68
N LYS A 11 -1.16 14.15 -19.45
CA LYS A 11 0.02 14.98 -19.18
C LYS A 11 -0.28 16.47 -19.32
N THR A 12 -1.38 16.81 -20.00
CA THR A 12 -1.80 18.20 -20.18
C THR A 12 -2.77 18.67 -19.09
N HIS A 13 -3.24 17.76 -18.24
CA HIS A 13 -4.19 18.08 -17.16
C HIS A 13 -3.67 17.54 -15.84
N MET A 14 -2.48 17.94 -15.47
CA MET A 14 -1.81 17.39 -14.30
C MET A 14 -2.54 17.67 -13.00
N GLY A 15 -3.23 18.79 -12.90
CA GLY A 15 -4.01 19.11 -11.71
C GLY A 15 -5.17 18.15 -11.46
N GLY A 16 -5.82 17.67 -12.54
CA GLY A 16 -6.94 16.74 -12.43
C GLY A 16 -6.55 15.28 -12.36
N THR A 17 -5.26 15.00 -12.33
CA THR A 17 -4.74 13.64 -12.49
C THR A 17 -4.08 13.08 -11.23
N MET A 18 -4.13 13.83 -10.14
CA MET A 18 -3.62 13.34 -8.87
C MET A 18 -4.62 12.36 -8.26
N ARG A 19 -4.12 11.18 -7.83
CA ARG A 19 -4.94 10.29 -7.05
C ARG A 19 -5.09 10.89 -5.66
N LEU A 20 -6.28 11.36 -5.34
CA LEU A 20 -6.51 12.21 -4.20
C LEU A 20 -7.74 11.77 -3.41
N GLY A 21 -7.66 11.89 -2.08
CA GLY A 21 -8.76 11.61 -1.19
C GLY A 21 -8.82 10.16 -0.74
N ALA A 22 -9.93 9.79 -0.11
CA ALA A 22 -10.14 8.44 0.38
C ALA A 22 -10.39 7.49 -0.80
N LYS A 23 -9.61 6.40 -0.84
CA LYS A 23 -9.71 5.38 -1.87
C LYS A 23 -9.71 4.01 -1.22
N ILE A 24 -10.40 3.08 -1.84
CA ILE A 24 -10.47 1.70 -1.37
C ILE A 24 -9.32 0.91 -1.96
N THR A 25 -8.63 0.16 -1.11
CA THR A 25 -7.54 -0.73 -1.49
C THR A 25 -7.90 -2.16 -1.08
N PRO A 26 -8.34 -3.01 -2.02
CA PRO A 26 -8.53 -4.42 -1.72
C PRO A 26 -7.20 -5.13 -1.49
N PHE A 27 -7.20 -6.08 -0.56
CA PHE A 27 -6.07 -6.99 -0.41
C PHE A 27 -6.18 -8.09 -1.45
N VAL A 28 -5.10 -8.35 -2.16
CA VAL A 28 -5.05 -9.40 -3.19
C VAL A 28 -4.28 -10.63 -2.72
N VAL A 29 -3.72 -10.59 -1.52
CA VAL A 29 -3.04 -11.70 -0.86
C VAL A 29 -3.68 -11.88 0.50
N ASP A 30 -4.17 -13.09 0.80
CA ASP A 30 -4.87 -13.35 2.06
C ASP A 30 -3.91 -13.48 3.24
N ASP A 31 -2.77 -14.12 3.04
CA ASP A 31 -1.84 -14.39 4.12
C ASP A 31 -0.69 -13.37 4.10
N CYS A 32 -0.93 -12.21 4.66
CA CYS A 32 0.11 -11.19 4.81
C CYS A 32 -0.08 -10.44 6.13
N LYS A 33 1.02 -9.90 6.64
CA LYS A 33 1.03 -9.24 7.94
C LYS A 33 0.12 -8.03 7.97
N ILE A 34 0.19 -7.22 6.91
CA ILE A 34 -0.59 -5.98 6.89
C ILE A 34 -2.09 -6.24 6.91
N LYS A 35 -2.55 -7.28 6.22
CA LYS A 35 -3.97 -7.62 6.26
C LYS A 35 -4.38 -8.03 7.66
N ARG A 36 -3.56 -8.82 8.36
CA ARG A 36 -3.84 -9.21 9.74
C ARG A 36 -3.89 -8.01 10.66
N LEU A 37 -3.02 -7.01 10.44
CA LEU A 37 -3.02 -5.78 11.23
C LEU A 37 -4.30 -4.97 11.04
N TYR A 38 -4.91 -5.04 9.88
CA TYR A 38 -6.21 -4.41 9.61
C TYR A 38 -7.39 -5.28 10.06
N GLY A 39 -7.13 -6.32 10.86
CA GLY A 39 -8.19 -7.17 11.39
C GLY A 39 -8.71 -8.21 10.42
N GLY A 40 -7.97 -8.51 9.38
CA GLY A 40 -8.38 -9.49 8.37
C GLY A 40 -9.42 -8.97 7.39
N LEU A 41 -9.62 -7.66 7.32
CA LEU A 41 -10.55 -7.06 6.35
C LEU A 41 -10.13 -7.37 4.93
N ASP A 42 -11.10 -7.46 4.03
CA ASP A 42 -10.80 -7.71 2.61
C ASP A 42 -10.29 -6.48 1.89
N ALA A 43 -10.60 -5.30 2.39
CA ALA A 43 -10.17 -4.04 1.80
C ALA A 43 -10.11 -2.96 2.86
N VAL A 44 -9.34 -1.92 2.59
CA VAL A 44 -9.22 -0.77 3.50
C VAL A 44 -9.46 0.51 2.74
N SER A 45 -9.90 1.55 3.46
CA SER A 45 -10.06 2.89 2.92
C SER A 45 -9.01 3.78 3.53
N GLU A 46 -8.16 4.34 2.70
CA GLU A 46 -7.07 5.20 3.14
C GLU A 46 -6.96 6.41 2.22
N ARG A 47 -6.32 7.46 2.71
CA ARG A 47 -6.22 8.69 1.95
C ARG A 47 -4.97 8.70 1.08
N HIS A 48 -5.16 9.12 -0.17
CA HIS A 48 -4.11 9.18 -1.17
C HIS A 48 -3.82 10.61 -1.60
N ARG A 49 -2.58 10.84 -1.98
CA ARG A 49 -2.19 12.08 -2.63
C ARG A 49 -0.93 11.82 -3.44
N HIS A 50 -1.09 11.29 -4.67
CA HIS A 50 0.06 10.99 -5.51
C HIS A 50 -0.31 11.04 -6.98
N ARG A 51 0.68 11.33 -7.81
CA ARG A 51 0.57 11.38 -9.27
C ARG A 51 1.34 10.27 -9.94
N TYR A 52 2.19 9.58 -9.20
CA TYR A 52 3.05 8.53 -9.73
C TYR A 52 2.64 7.19 -9.16
N GLU A 53 2.99 6.15 -9.85
CA GLU A 53 2.75 4.77 -9.40
C GLU A 53 3.92 3.90 -9.80
N VAL A 54 3.99 2.71 -9.21
CA VAL A 54 4.95 1.70 -9.63
C VAL A 54 4.65 1.31 -11.08
N ASN A 55 5.69 1.25 -11.90
CA ASN A 55 5.55 0.88 -13.30
C ASN A 55 4.95 -0.53 -13.41
N PRO A 56 3.75 -0.69 -14.00
CA PRO A 56 3.12 -2.01 -14.08
C PRO A 56 3.98 -3.06 -14.81
N ASP A 57 4.84 -2.62 -15.74
CA ASP A 57 5.69 -3.54 -16.49
C ASP A 57 6.77 -4.18 -15.63
N LEU A 58 7.05 -3.63 -14.46
CA LEU A 58 8.10 -4.13 -13.57
C LEU A 58 7.55 -4.95 -12.39
N ILE A 59 6.24 -4.99 -12.20
CA ILE A 59 5.64 -5.64 -11.03
C ILE A 59 6.05 -7.10 -10.92
N GLY A 60 5.98 -7.85 -12.02
CA GLY A 60 6.34 -9.26 -12.01
C GLY A 60 7.79 -9.49 -11.59
N ARG A 61 8.70 -8.67 -12.07
CA ARG A 61 10.12 -8.79 -11.72
C ARG A 61 10.39 -8.45 -10.26
N ILE A 62 9.68 -7.46 -9.74
CA ILE A 62 9.81 -7.08 -8.34
C ILE A 62 9.27 -8.18 -7.44
N GLU A 63 8.14 -8.75 -7.80
CA GLU A 63 7.54 -9.83 -7.01
C GLU A 63 8.39 -11.10 -7.05
N GLU A 64 9.03 -11.40 -8.16
CA GLU A 64 9.96 -12.52 -8.23
C GLU A 64 11.14 -12.37 -7.28
N ALA A 65 11.52 -11.14 -6.99
CA ALA A 65 12.60 -10.85 -6.05
C ALA A 65 12.15 -10.92 -4.58
N GLY A 66 10.87 -11.14 -4.32
CA GLY A 66 10.36 -11.33 -2.96
C GLY A 66 9.53 -10.20 -2.39
N LEU A 67 9.42 -9.07 -3.08
CA LEU A 67 8.60 -7.95 -2.62
C LEU A 67 7.21 -8.06 -3.24
N MET A 68 6.25 -8.46 -2.44
CA MET A 68 4.89 -8.72 -2.92
C MET A 68 4.01 -7.50 -2.84
N TYR A 69 3.21 -7.27 -3.86
CA TYR A 69 2.17 -6.24 -3.83
C TYR A 69 0.88 -6.86 -3.34
N VAL A 70 0.60 -6.65 -2.06
CA VAL A 70 -0.49 -7.32 -1.35
C VAL A 70 -1.78 -6.51 -1.35
N GLY A 71 -1.70 -5.22 -1.67
CA GLY A 71 -2.87 -4.36 -1.83
C GLY A 71 -2.80 -3.64 -3.17
N LYS A 72 -3.91 -3.66 -3.90
CA LYS A 72 -4.01 -3.01 -5.21
C LYS A 72 -5.31 -2.23 -5.27
N ASP A 73 -5.43 -1.34 -6.26
CA ASP A 73 -6.68 -0.60 -6.42
C ASP A 73 -7.79 -1.52 -6.95
N ASP A 74 -8.97 -0.95 -7.14
CA ASP A 74 -10.13 -1.72 -7.59
C ASP A 74 -9.98 -2.26 -9.01
N THR A 75 -9.08 -1.71 -9.82
CA THR A 75 -8.78 -2.27 -11.14
C THR A 75 -7.84 -3.47 -11.06
N GLY A 76 -7.17 -3.66 -9.92
CA GLY A 76 -6.18 -4.71 -9.74
C GLY A 76 -4.84 -4.42 -10.41
N GLN A 77 -4.65 -3.22 -10.95
CA GLN A 77 -3.45 -2.88 -11.71
C GLN A 77 -2.50 -1.94 -10.96
N ARG A 78 -3.03 -1.10 -10.07
CA ARG A 78 -2.18 -0.20 -9.30
C ARG A 78 -1.78 -0.83 -7.99
N CYS A 79 -0.47 -0.81 -7.74
CA CYS A 79 0.08 -1.35 -6.50
C CYS A 79 0.02 -0.29 -5.43
N GLU A 80 -0.65 -0.58 -4.32
CA GLU A 80 -0.85 0.38 -3.24
C GLU A 80 -0.25 -0.03 -1.92
N ILE A 81 -0.06 -1.33 -1.70
CA ILE A 81 0.60 -1.84 -0.50
C ILE A 81 1.59 -2.91 -0.93
N MET A 82 2.82 -2.82 -0.44
CA MET A 82 3.81 -3.87 -0.67
C MET A 82 4.32 -4.42 0.65
N GLU A 83 4.72 -5.68 0.64
CA GLU A 83 5.24 -6.35 1.83
C GLU A 83 6.36 -7.29 1.42
N LEU A 84 7.50 -7.22 2.12
CA LEU A 84 8.58 -8.18 1.97
C LEU A 84 8.29 -9.35 2.91
N ILE A 85 7.82 -10.45 2.35
CA ILE A 85 7.20 -11.53 3.11
C ILE A 85 8.18 -12.18 4.10
N ASP A 86 9.43 -12.37 3.68
CA ASP A 86 10.43 -13.05 4.51
C ASP A 86 11.16 -12.12 5.48
N HIS A 87 10.61 -10.95 5.72
CA HIS A 87 11.18 -9.97 6.65
C HIS A 87 10.30 -9.88 7.89
N PRO A 88 10.86 -9.63 9.08
CA PRO A 88 10.05 -9.44 10.28
C PRO A 88 8.96 -8.39 10.14
N TYR A 89 9.29 -7.26 9.51
CA TYR A 89 8.27 -6.27 9.15
C TYR A 89 8.84 -5.29 8.13
N PHE A 90 8.37 -5.36 6.91
CA PHE A 90 8.76 -4.45 5.85
C PHE A 90 7.51 -4.21 5.01
N VAL A 91 6.87 -3.09 5.22
CA VAL A 91 5.62 -2.72 4.55
C VAL A 91 5.76 -1.32 3.98
N GLY A 92 5.38 -1.16 2.73
CA GLY A 92 5.30 0.14 2.09
C GLY A 92 3.89 0.42 1.62
N THR A 93 3.47 1.66 1.75
CA THR A 93 2.13 2.07 1.29
C THR A 93 2.25 3.25 0.35
N GLN A 94 1.38 3.29 -0.64
CA GLN A 94 1.25 4.44 -1.52
C GLN A 94 0.43 5.54 -0.83
N TYR A 95 -0.50 5.15 0.02
CA TYR A 95 -1.36 6.08 0.75
C TYR A 95 -0.68 6.62 2.00
N HIS A 96 -1.36 7.54 2.67
CA HIS A 96 -0.86 8.25 3.86
C HIS A 96 -1.60 7.74 5.11
N PRO A 97 -1.07 6.70 5.78
CA PRO A 97 -1.76 6.14 6.95
C PRO A 97 -1.82 7.11 8.15
N GLU A 98 -0.95 8.12 8.17
CA GLU A 98 -0.97 9.09 9.27
C GLU A 98 -2.27 9.88 9.35
N PHE A 99 -3.00 10.03 8.26
CA PHE A 99 -4.24 10.81 8.27
C PHE A 99 -5.35 10.16 9.11
N LYS A 100 -5.27 8.86 9.33
CA LYS A 100 -6.25 8.14 10.13
C LYS A 100 -5.70 7.65 11.46
N SER A 101 -4.45 7.96 11.77
CA SER A 101 -3.83 7.57 13.03
C SER A 101 -4.24 8.56 14.13
N ARG A 102 -4.53 8.05 15.30
CA ARG A 102 -4.98 8.85 16.45
C ARG A 102 -4.32 8.34 17.73
N PRO A 103 -4.16 9.19 18.74
CA PRO A 103 -3.69 8.73 20.06
C PRO A 103 -4.58 7.60 20.58
N GLY A 104 -3.97 6.52 21.04
CA GLY A 104 -4.70 5.34 21.51
C GLY A 104 -5.30 4.49 20.40
N ARG A 105 -5.22 4.93 19.16
CA ARG A 105 -5.75 4.21 17.99
C ARG A 105 -4.81 4.40 16.81
N PRO A 106 -3.57 3.87 16.90
CA PRO A 106 -2.60 4.05 15.83
C PRO A 106 -3.06 3.34 14.56
N SER A 107 -2.73 3.93 13.41
CA SER A 107 -3.05 3.25 12.16
C SER A 107 -2.25 1.94 12.09
N PRO A 108 -2.82 0.90 11.47
CA PRO A 108 -2.23 -0.44 11.49
C PRO A 108 -0.78 -0.53 10.98
N PRO A 109 -0.36 0.19 9.91
CA PRO A 109 1.04 0.11 9.50
C PRO A 109 2.03 0.56 10.59
N PHE A 110 1.70 1.60 11.36
CA PHE A 110 2.57 2.06 12.44
C PHE A 110 2.55 1.09 13.62
N LEU A 111 1.38 0.57 13.95
CA LEU A 111 1.25 -0.41 15.03
C LEU A 111 2.09 -1.65 14.73
N GLY A 112 2.06 -2.12 13.48
CA GLY A 112 2.86 -3.27 13.08
C GLY A 112 4.34 -3.04 13.24
N LEU A 113 4.82 -1.85 12.88
CA LEU A 113 6.24 -1.52 13.05
C LEU A 113 6.65 -1.55 14.52
N LEU A 114 5.84 -0.96 15.38
CA LEU A 114 6.12 -0.95 16.82
C LEU A 114 6.11 -2.36 17.42
N ARG A 115 5.15 -3.18 17.03
CA ARG A 115 5.07 -4.56 17.52
C ARG A 115 6.27 -5.39 17.05
N ALA A 116 6.65 -5.26 15.79
CA ALA A 116 7.79 -6.00 15.27
C ALA A 116 9.08 -5.55 15.94
N ALA A 117 9.26 -4.23 16.09
CA ALA A 117 10.48 -3.68 16.71
C ALA A 117 10.61 -4.05 18.17
N SER A 118 9.51 -4.28 18.87
CA SER A 118 9.51 -4.65 20.28
C SER A 118 9.44 -6.17 20.49
N GLY A 119 9.45 -6.96 19.41
CA GLY A 119 9.36 -8.42 19.51
C GLY A 119 7.97 -8.93 19.85
N GLN A 120 6.94 -8.08 19.67
CA GLN A 120 5.55 -8.44 20.01
C GLN A 120 4.70 -8.76 18.80
N PHE A 121 5.28 -8.72 17.62
CA PHE A 121 4.57 -9.13 16.40
C PHE A 121 4.63 -10.64 16.33
N GLU A 122 3.52 -11.24 16.40
CA GLU A 122 3.46 -12.66 16.40
C GLU A 122 3.36 -13.28 15.01
#